data_b987ed134c42ce6ba63b2db3697beff8
#
_entry.id   b987ed134c42ce6ba63b2db3697beff8
#
_cell.length_a   1.000
_cell.length_b   1.000
_cell.length_c   1.000
_cell.angle_alpha   90.00
_cell.angle_beta   90.00
_cell.angle_gamma   90.00
#
_symmetry.space_group_name_H-M   'P 1'
#
loop_
_entity.id
_entity.type
_entity.pdbx_description
1 polymer ?
#
loop_
_entity_poly.entity_id
_entity_poly.type
_entity_poly.pdbx_seq_one_letter_code
_entity_poly.pdbx_strand_id
1 'polypeptide(L)'
;MIAMTELKRLFDCIEYNLEKKPLEDMLAGKEAGQWRKYSTAECKTIIDNLSAGLLSLGIGCGDMTAEGRDKVAILCKNRPEWVMLDMAVQQIGAILVPVYPTINVNELAFVLSDAQVKMAFVNDEDLFLKVVSLKDKVPSLKDIFTFEHVQNARHWKEVTALTSAEGIAEAKKIAATIEYEHLATIIYTSGTTGTPKGVMLSHKNILSNVIASSPCFPPGDNLRSLSFLPLNHIFERMVTYLYLFNQTSIYYAESLDTIGDNLKEVKPNMFTTVPRLLEKVYDKIMQKGNDLAGIKRKLFFWAHSLAEKFEINKNQGLWYNLQLSIANKLIFSKWREGLGGNLKCIVTGGAACQVRLIRIFTAARIPIMEGY
;
A
#
# COMPACT_ATOMS: atom_id res chain seq x y z
N MET A 1 16.99 19.22 -12.44
CA MET A 1 16.13 18.04 -12.19
C MET A 1 16.38 17.59 -10.77
N ILE A 2 15.34 17.56 -9.93
CA ILE A 2 15.43 17.15 -8.52
C ILE A 2 15.83 15.65 -8.48
N ALA A 3 16.85 15.32 -7.69
CA ALA A 3 17.20 13.92 -7.43
C ALA A 3 16.29 13.36 -6.31
N MET A 4 16.01 12.05 -6.32
CA MET A 4 15.20 11.43 -5.27
C MET A 4 15.74 11.70 -3.85
N THR A 5 17.06 11.80 -3.71
CA THR A 5 17.75 12.09 -2.44
C THR A 5 17.57 13.53 -1.95
N GLU A 6 17.06 14.44 -2.79
CA GLU A 6 16.77 15.83 -2.44
C GLU A 6 15.34 16.02 -1.95
N LEU A 7 14.47 15.00 -2.11
CA LEU A 7 13.09 15.01 -1.67
C LEU A 7 13.03 14.93 -0.14
N LYS A 8 12.14 15.71 0.46
CA LYS A 8 12.03 15.84 1.93
C LYS A 8 10.68 15.40 2.48
N ARG A 9 9.66 15.33 1.61
CA ARG A 9 8.29 15.04 2.05
C ARG A 9 7.71 13.90 1.25
N LEU A 10 6.87 13.11 1.86
CA LEU A 10 6.27 11.95 1.20
C LEU A 10 5.40 12.35 0.00
N PHE A 11 4.67 13.44 0.12
CA PHE A 11 3.83 13.96 -0.96
C PHE A 11 4.60 14.59 -2.13
N ASP A 12 5.90 14.82 -1.99
CA ASP A 12 6.75 15.30 -3.11
C ASP A 12 6.80 14.29 -4.26
N CYS A 13 6.44 13.02 -4.01
CA CYS A 13 6.41 11.97 -5.03
C CYS A 13 5.48 12.33 -6.22
N ILE A 14 4.44 13.11 -6.01
CA ILE A 14 3.49 13.49 -7.06
C ILE A 14 4.13 14.45 -8.06
N GLU A 15 4.71 15.54 -7.57
CA GLU A 15 5.42 16.50 -8.43
C GLU A 15 6.64 15.85 -9.08
N TYR A 16 7.37 15.02 -8.33
CA TYR A 16 8.48 14.24 -8.85
C TYR A 16 8.06 13.35 -10.02
N ASN A 17 6.92 12.64 -9.91
CA ASN A 17 6.40 11.82 -11.00
C ASN A 17 5.94 12.66 -12.20
N LEU A 18 5.30 13.81 -11.97
CA LEU A 18 4.90 14.71 -13.05
C LEU A 18 6.09 15.22 -13.85
N GLU A 19 7.19 15.54 -13.17
CA GLU A 19 8.40 16.06 -13.84
C GLU A 19 9.22 14.95 -14.53
N LYS A 20 9.32 13.78 -13.93
CA LYS A 20 10.19 12.69 -14.40
C LYS A 20 9.52 11.80 -15.43
N LYS A 21 8.36 11.27 -15.04
CA LYS A 21 7.63 10.28 -15.84
C LYS A 21 6.18 10.21 -15.36
N PRO A 22 5.29 11.05 -15.88
CA PRO A 22 3.87 10.94 -15.58
C PRO A 22 3.33 9.58 -16.06
N LEU A 23 2.52 8.96 -15.22
CA LEU A 23 1.89 7.66 -15.47
C LEU A 23 0.43 7.85 -15.82
N GLU A 24 -0.06 7.08 -16.79
CA GLU A 24 -1.48 7.04 -17.18
C GLU A 24 -2.34 6.24 -16.17
N ASP A 25 -1.70 5.38 -15.39
CA ASP A 25 -2.32 4.50 -14.42
C ASP A 25 -1.53 4.48 -13.09
N MET A 26 -1.19 5.67 -12.56
CA MET A 26 -0.39 5.79 -11.34
C MET A 26 -1.04 5.03 -10.17
N LEU A 27 -2.34 5.18 -9.99
CA LEU A 27 -3.15 4.42 -9.05
C LEU A 27 -4.32 3.78 -9.78
N ALA A 28 -4.70 2.56 -9.40
CA ALA A 28 -5.86 1.89 -9.96
C ALA A 28 -6.62 1.08 -8.89
N GLY A 29 -7.94 1.15 -8.93
CA GLY A 29 -8.85 0.36 -8.11
C GLY A 29 -10.01 -0.16 -8.95
N LYS A 30 -10.70 -1.20 -8.49
CA LYS A 30 -11.89 -1.67 -9.20
C LYS A 30 -13.14 -0.92 -8.74
N GLU A 31 -13.87 -0.42 -9.72
CA GLU A 31 -15.22 0.14 -9.58
C GLU A 31 -16.17 -0.68 -10.45
N ALA A 32 -17.22 -1.23 -9.87
CA ALA A 32 -18.17 -2.11 -10.56
C ALA A 32 -17.50 -3.24 -11.38
N GLY A 33 -16.43 -3.83 -10.84
CA GLY A 33 -15.69 -4.93 -11.48
C GLY A 33 -14.73 -4.50 -12.60
N GLN A 34 -14.60 -3.19 -12.89
CA GLN A 34 -13.70 -2.64 -13.90
C GLN A 34 -12.56 -1.87 -13.24
N TRP A 35 -11.33 -1.96 -13.80
CA TRP A 35 -10.20 -1.18 -13.32
C TRP A 35 -10.36 0.30 -13.69
N ARG A 36 -10.70 1.13 -12.68
CA ARG A 36 -10.60 2.59 -12.76
C ARG A 36 -9.14 2.98 -12.54
N LYS A 37 -8.55 3.63 -13.53
CA LYS A 37 -7.17 4.11 -13.51
C LYS A 37 -7.17 5.61 -13.30
N TYR A 38 -6.23 6.08 -12.49
CA TYR A 38 -6.00 7.48 -12.23
C TYR A 38 -4.59 7.83 -12.70
N SER A 39 -4.48 8.77 -13.63
CA SER A 39 -3.18 9.28 -14.07
C SER A 39 -2.51 10.11 -12.97
N THR A 40 -1.21 10.35 -13.09
CA THR A 40 -0.47 11.23 -12.18
C THR A 40 -1.10 12.63 -12.10
N ALA A 41 -1.49 13.19 -13.26
CA ALA A 41 -2.13 14.50 -13.33
C ALA A 41 -3.51 14.53 -12.66
N GLU A 42 -4.32 13.47 -12.87
CA GLU A 42 -5.62 13.33 -12.21
C GLU A 42 -5.47 13.19 -10.70
N CYS A 43 -4.55 12.36 -10.23
CA CYS A 43 -4.23 12.24 -8.80
C CYS A 43 -3.82 13.58 -8.19
N LYS A 44 -2.93 14.33 -8.87
CA LYS A 44 -2.54 15.67 -8.42
C LYS A 44 -3.74 16.60 -8.26
N THR A 45 -4.63 16.64 -9.25
CA THR A 45 -5.83 17.47 -9.21
C THR A 45 -6.74 17.10 -8.04
N ILE A 46 -6.98 15.79 -7.81
CA ILE A 46 -7.81 15.33 -6.70
C ILE A 46 -7.15 15.66 -5.35
N ILE A 47 -5.85 15.47 -5.22
CA ILE A 47 -5.10 15.79 -4.00
C ILE A 47 -5.17 17.28 -3.69
N ASP A 48 -4.97 18.14 -4.68
CA ASP A 48 -5.07 19.60 -4.49
C ASP A 48 -6.48 20.04 -4.07
N ASN A 49 -7.51 19.45 -4.70
CA ASN A 49 -8.90 19.72 -4.36
C ASN A 49 -9.26 19.22 -2.95
N LEU A 50 -8.76 18.05 -2.54
CA LEU A 50 -8.92 17.55 -1.18
C LEU A 50 -8.22 18.46 -0.17
N SER A 51 -7.00 18.90 -0.46
CA SER A 51 -6.23 19.81 0.40
C SER A 51 -6.98 21.12 0.62
N ALA A 52 -7.46 21.76 -0.45
CA ALA A 52 -8.25 23.00 -0.37
C ALA A 52 -9.58 22.80 0.37
N GLY A 53 -10.28 21.68 0.09
CA GLY A 53 -11.54 21.35 0.76
C GLY A 53 -11.37 21.08 2.25
N LEU A 54 -10.31 20.38 2.65
CA LEU A 54 -10.01 20.15 4.07
C LEU A 54 -9.71 21.46 4.80
N LEU A 55 -8.93 22.37 4.19
CA LEU A 55 -8.69 23.70 4.73
C LEU A 55 -9.99 24.49 4.92
N SER A 56 -10.92 24.45 3.94
CA SER A 56 -12.21 25.14 4.04
C SER A 56 -13.10 24.56 5.16
N LEU A 57 -12.89 23.31 5.55
CA LEU A 57 -13.55 22.66 6.69
C LEU A 57 -12.80 22.88 8.02
N GLY A 58 -11.78 23.72 8.03
CA GLY A 58 -11.01 24.06 9.22
C GLY A 58 -10.05 22.97 9.70
N ILE A 59 -9.58 22.12 8.79
CA ILE A 59 -8.51 21.15 9.06
C ILE A 59 -7.20 21.76 8.58
N GLY A 60 -6.16 21.79 9.44
CA GLY A 60 -4.88 22.40 9.06
C GLY A 60 -3.73 22.08 10.00
N CYS A 61 -2.66 22.85 9.82
CA CYS A 61 -1.37 22.63 10.49
C CYS A 61 -1.31 23.21 11.92
N GLY A 62 -2.30 24.00 12.34
CA GLY A 62 -2.26 24.67 13.64
C GLY A 62 -0.95 25.44 13.86
N ASP A 63 -0.32 25.22 15.00
CA ASP A 63 0.99 25.81 15.36
C ASP A 63 2.19 24.91 14.94
N MET A 64 1.96 23.90 14.13
CA MET A 64 2.94 22.88 13.68
C MET A 64 3.48 21.96 14.77
N THR A 65 3.05 22.07 16.02
CA THR A 65 3.34 21.06 17.04
C THR A 65 2.53 19.79 16.83
N ALA A 66 2.94 18.68 17.41
CA ALA A 66 2.20 17.41 17.29
C ALA A 66 0.77 17.53 17.88
N GLU A 67 0.63 18.28 18.95
CA GLU A 67 -0.64 18.52 19.64
C GLU A 67 -1.52 19.51 18.86
N GLY A 68 -0.95 20.61 18.37
CA GLY A 68 -1.67 21.69 17.71
C GLY A 68 -2.14 21.38 16.29
N ARG A 69 -1.49 20.42 15.61
CA ARG A 69 -1.90 19.97 14.26
C ARG A 69 -3.14 19.11 14.32
N ASP A 70 -4.05 19.34 13.37
CA ASP A 70 -5.27 18.55 13.28
C ASP A 70 -5.03 17.10 12.85
N LYS A 71 -5.85 16.18 13.35
CA LYS A 71 -5.76 14.75 13.02
C LYS A 71 -6.99 14.33 12.24
N VAL A 72 -6.73 13.63 11.14
CA VAL A 72 -7.73 13.04 10.26
C VAL A 72 -7.61 11.52 10.33
N ALA A 73 -8.66 10.83 10.73
CA ALA A 73 -8.67 9.37 10.74
C ALA A 73 -9.12 8.81 9.40
N ILE A 74 -8.55 7.67 9.02
CA ILE A 74 -9.01 6.90 7.86
C ILE A 74 -9.23 5.43 8.25
N LEU A 75 -10.46 4.95 8.06
CA LEU A 75 -10.89 3.58 8.30
C LEU A 75 -11.38 3.00 6.97
N CYS A 76 -10.48 2.47 6.17
CA CYS A 76 -10.83 2.08 4.81
C CYS A 76 -9.98 0.90 4.34
N LYS A 77 -10.54 0.10 3.41
CA LYS A 77 -9.80 -0.87 2.60
C LYS A 77 -8.81 -0.13 1.69
N ASN A 78 -7.84 -0.88 1.15
CA ASN A 78 -6.94 -0.32 0.15
C ASN A 78 -7.72 0.16 -1.07
N ARG A 79 -7.45 1.40 -1.47
CA ARG A 79 -8.05 2.03 -2.63
C ARG A 79 -7.25 3.29 -3.04
N PRO A 80 -7.34 3.77 -4.30
CA PRO A 80 -6.65 4.98 -4.75
C PRO A 80 -6.89 6.20 -3.87
N GLU A 81 -8.14 6.41 -3.44
CA GLU A 81 -8.55 7.55 -2.64
C GLU A 81 -7.92 7.58 -1.25
N TRP A 82 -7.55 6.41 -0.71
CA TRP A 82 -6.80 6.30 0.53
C TRP A 82 -5.48 7.07 0.43
N VAL A 83 -4.72 6.84 -0.65
CA VAL A 83 -3.41 7.47 -0.87
C VAL A 83 -3.55 8.94 -1.24
N MET A 84 -4.57 9.28 -2.03
CA MET A 84 -4.84 10.70 -2.36
C MET A 84 -5.20 11.50 -1.12
N LEU A 85 -6.01 10.96 -0.21
CA LEU A 85 -6.34 11.60 1.07
C LEU A 85 -5.10 11.71 1.96
N ASP A 86 -4.28 10.66 2.05
CA ASP A 86 -3.03 10.68 2.82
C ASP A 86 -2.13 11.84 2.41
N MET A 87 -1.93 12.02 1.11
CA MET A 87 -1.11 13.12 0.58
C MET A 87 -1.75 14.49 0.80
N ALA A 88 -3.07 14.60 0.64
CA ALA A 88 -3.80 15.85 0.86
C ALA A 88 -3.70 16.31 2.33
N VAL A 89 -3.88 15.39 3.27
CA VAL A 89 -3.74 15.66 4.71
C VAL A 89 -2.32 16.14 5.04
N GLN A 90 -1.32 15.50 4.46
CA GLN A 90 0.07 15.90 4.66
C GLN A 90 0.38 17.28 4.06
N GLN A 91 -0.13 17.60 2.85
CA GLN A 91 0.11 18.88 2.18
C GLN A 91 -0.38 20.09 2.98
N ILE A 92 -1.44 19.92 3.76
CA ILE A 92 -1.96 20.99 4.63
C ILE A 92 -1.38 20.96 6.06
N GLY A 93 -0.35 20.15 6.29
CA GLY A 93 0.30 20.02 7.58
C GLY A 93 -0.53 19.32 8.65
N ALA A 94 -1.67 18.70 8.33
CA ALA A 94 -2.42 17.87 9.25
C ALA A 94 -1.75 16.46 9.39
N ILE A 95 -2.22 15.65 10.31
CA ILE A 95 -1.65 14.32 10.61
C ILE A 95 -2.68 13.26 10.29
N LEU A 96 -2.31 12.24 9.47
CA LEU A 96 -3.18 11.10 9.21
C LEU A 96 -3.08 10.07 10.32
N VAL A 97 -4.23 9.57 10.77
CA VAL A 97 -4.37 8.47 11.74
C VAL A 97 -5.05 7.29 11.03
N PRO A 98 -4.28 6.37 10.44
CA PRO A 98 -4.84 5.19 9.81
C PRO A 98 -5.28 4.17 10.85
N VAL A 99 -6.50 3.66 10.71
CA VAL A 99 -7.12 2.73 11.63
C VAL A 99 -7.63 1.51 10.86
N TYR A 100 -7.41 0.30 11.38
CA TYR A 100 -7.90 -0.92 10.76
C TYR A 100 -9.44 -0.96 10.73
N PRO A 101 -10.08 -1.28 9.59
CA PRO A 101 -11.53 -1.41 9.52
C PRO A 101 -12.12 -2.43 10.49
N THR A 102 -11.31 -3.43 10.87
CA THR A 102 -11.71 -4.52 11.78
C THR A 102 -11.60 -4.18 13.28
N ILE A 103 -11.14 -2.96 13.62
CA ILE A 103 -10.98 -2.51 15.00
C ILE A 103 -12.31 -2.61 15.79
N ASN A 104 -12.26 -3.03 17.05
CA ASN A 104 -13.45 -3.03 17.89
C ASN A 104 -13.83 -1.59 18.34
N VAL A 105 -15.08 -1.43 18.77
CA VAL A 105 -15.66 -0.10 19.07
C VAL A 105 -14.93 0.59 20.23
N ASN A 106 -14.52 -0.15 21.25
CA ASN A 106 -13.87 0.43 22.44
C ASN A 106 -12.45 0.91 22.11
N GLU A 107 -11.68 0.11 21.38
CA GLU A 107 -10.35 0.51 20.90
C GLU A 107 -10.45 1.70 19.94
N LEU A 108 -11.47 1.71 19.06
CA LEU A 108 -11.71 2.83 18.17
C LEU A 108 -11.99 4.12 18.95
N ALA A 109 -12.86 4.06 19.95
CA ALA A 109 -13.15 5.21 20.82
C ALA A 109 -11.89 5.75 21.48
N PHE A 110 -11.04 4.86 21.99
CA PHE A 110 -9.74 5.24 22.56
C PHE A 110 -8.87 5.93 21.53
N VAL A 111 -8.63 5.32 20.36
CA VAL A 111 -7.76 5.87 19.31
C VAL A 111 -8.23 7.25 18.87
N LEU A 112 -9.52 7.42 18.60
CA LEU A 112 -10.07 8.70 18.13
C LEU A 112 -9.98 9.78 19.22
N SER A 113 -10.17 9.43 20.49
CA SER A 113 -10.08 10.37 21.62
C SER A 113 -8.63 10.74 21.94
N ASP A 114 -7.74 9.75 22.03
CA ASP A 114 -6.32 9.94 22.37
C ASP A 114 -5.59 10.78 21.29
N ALA A 115 -5.86 10.49 20.01
CA ALA A 115 -5.34 11.29 18.90
C ALA A 115 -6.07 12.64 18.72
N GLN A 116 -7.17 12.89 19.44
CA GLN A 116 -8.01 14.08 19.24
C GLN A 116 -8.44 14.26 17.77
N VAL A 117 -8.92 13.19 17.16
CA VAL A 117 -9.33 13.20 15.75
C VAL A 117 -10.46 14.20 15.53
N LYS A 118 -10.28 15.12 14.57
CA LYS A 118 -11.29 16.11 14.18
C LYS A 118 -12.22 15.62 13.07
N MET A 119 -11.69 14.82 12.15
CA MET A 119 -12.42 14.35 10.97
C MET A 119 -12.11 12.89 10.68
N ALA A 120 -13.11 12.11 10.26
CA ALA A 120 -12.93 10.72 9.89
C ALA A 120 -13.42 10.44 8.48
N PHE A 121 -12.64 9.66 7.72
CA PHE A 121 -13.04 9.10 6.44
C PHE A 121 -13.19 7.59 6.59
N VAL A 122 -14.35 7.06 6.22
CA VAL A 122 -14.68 5.64 6.40
C VAL A 122 -15.08 4.99 5.08
N ASN A 123 -14.91 3.67 4.97
CA ASN A 123 -15.15 2.97 3.71
C ASN A 123 -16.64 2.95 3.34
N ASP A 124 -17.48 2.47 4.24
CA ASP A 124 -18.86 2.01 3.99
C ASP A 124 -19.81 2.36 5.14
N GLU A 125 -21.07 1.89 5.02
CA GLU A 125 -22.12 2.14 6.00
C GLU A 125 -21.82 1.56 7.37
N ASP A 126 -21.28 0.34 7.45
CA ASP A 126 -20.98 -0.32 8.73
C ASP A 126 -19.95 0.48 9.54
N LEU A 127 -18.90 0.95 8.86
CA LEU A 127 -17.88 1.80 9.49
C LEU A 127 -18.42 3.20 9.81
N PHE A 128 -19.30 3.75 8.97
CA PHE A 128 -19.95 5.02 9.24
C PHE A 128 -20.79 4.95 10.51
N LEU A 129 -21.68 3.97 10.65
CA LEU A 129 -22.50 3.76 11.84
C LEU A 129 -21.65 3.52 13.09
N LYS A 130 -20.56 2.74 12.94
CA LYS A 130 -19.62 2.50 14.04
C LYS A 130 -19.00 3.81 14.54
N VAL A 131 -18.53 4.69 13.66
CA VAL A 131 -17.92 5.97 14.04
C VAL A 131 -18.96 6.97 14.57
N VAL A 132 -20.15 7.02 13.96
CA VAL A 132 -21.26 7.86 14.44
C VAL A 132 -21.65 7.51 15.88
N SER A 133 -21.67 6.23 16.24
CA SER A 133 -21.99 5.79 17.60
C SER A 133 -21.00 6.27 18.68
N LEU A 134 -19.87 6.81 18.27
CA LEU A 134 -18.81 7.31 19.14
C LEU A 134 -18.79 8.84 19.28
N LYS A 135 -19.65 9.59 18.56
CA LYS A 135 -19.63 11.06 18.57
C LYS A 135 -19.67 11.66 19.97
N ASP A 136 -20.52 11.13 20.84
CA ASP A 136 -20.64 11.62 22.21
C ASP A 136 -19.42 11.30 23.08
N LYS A 137 -18.66 10.27 22.71
CA LYS A 137 -17.44 9.84 23.41
C LYS A 137 -16.18 10.54 22.88
N VAL A 138 -16.24 11.13 21.69
CA VAL A 138 -15.12 11.78 21.01
C VAL A 138 -15.50 13.22 20.67
N PRO A 139 -15.46 14.16 21.63
CA PRO A 139 -15.91 15.55 21.41
C PRO A 139 -15.13 16.31 20.35
N SER A 140 -13.89 15.87 20.05
CA SER A 140 -13.07 16.44 18.97
C SER A 140 -13.59 16.12 17.56
N LEU A 141 -14.32 15.00 17.39
CA LEU A 141 -14.80 14.55 16.09
C LEU A 141 -15.99 15.37 15.59
N LYS A 142 -15.74 16.16 14.57
CA LYS A 142 -16.75 17.08 13.99
C LYS A 142 -17.46 16.46 12.78
N ASP A 143 -16.70 15.97 11.83
CA ASP A 143 -17.20 15.49 10.53
C ASP A 143 -16.80 14.06 10.23
N ILE A 144 -17.71 13.33 9.54
CA ILE A 144 -17.47 11.97 9.07
C ILE A 144 -17.86 11.92 7.60
N PHE A 145 -16.95 11.45 6.74
CA PHE A 145 -17.16 11.27 5.30
C PHE A 145 -17.04 9.80 4.94
N THR A 146 -17.76 9.37 3.91
CA THR A 146 -17.72 8.00 3.39
C THR A 146 -17.07 7.97 2.01
N PHE A 147 -16.35 6.88 1.69
CA PHE A 147 -15.85 6.65 0.34
C PHE A 147 -16.89 6.00 -0.57
N GLU A 148 -17.71 5.13 -0.03
CA GLU A 148 -18.89 4.60 -0.73
C GLU A 148 -20.11 5.49 -0.49
N HIS A 149 -21.07 5.43 -1.41
CA HIS A 149 -22.32 6.18 -1.22
C HIS A 149 -23.18 5.52 -0.13
N VAL A 150 -23.36 6.24 0.97
CA VAL A 150 -24.17 5.82 2.13
C VAL A 150 -25.30 6.82 2.33
N GLN A 151 -26.52 6.32 2.54
CA GLN A 151 -27.68 7.20 2.78
C GLN A 151 -27.47 8.02 4.06
N ASN A 152 -27.77 9.32 3.97
CA ASN A 152 -27.61 10.28 5.07
C ASN A 152 -26.16 10.49 5.58
N ALA A 153 -25.15 10.00 4.86
CA ALA A 153 -23.76 10.29 5.14
C ALA A 153 -23.17 11.24 4.09
N ARG A 154 -22.23 12.05 4.51
CA ARG A 154 -21.48 12.94 3.62
C ARG A 154 -20.46 12.12 2.83
N HIS A 155 -20.43 12.31 1.51
CA HIS A 155 -19.51 11.61 0.65
C HIS A 155 -18.18 12.38 0.50
N TRP A 156 -17.05 11.72 0.41
CA TRP A 156 -15.74 12.35 0.33
C TRP A 156 -15.58 13.35 -0.83
N LYS A 157 -16.33 13.16 -1.93
CA LYS A 157 -16.36 14.10 -3.06
C LYS A 157 -16.93 15.46 -2.69
N GLU A 158 -17.72 15.57 -1.62
CA GLU A 158 -18.16 16.86 -1.12
C GLU A 158 -16.96 17.71 -0.65
N VAL A 159 -15.93 17.06 -0.07
CA VAL A 159 -14.71 17.76 0.32
C VAL A 159 -13.99 18.30 -0.91
N THR A 160 -13.85 17.50 -1.98
CA THR A 160 -13.23 17.97 -3.23
C THR A 160 -14.04 19.08 -3.91
N ALA A 161 -15.35 19.11 -3.72
CA ALA A 161 -16.24 20.15 -4.29
C ALA A 161 -16.10 21.52 -3.58
N LEU A 162 -15.53 21.55 -2.37
CA LEU A 162 -15.26 22.81 -1.62
C LEU A 162 -13.95 23.48 -2.06
N THR A 163 -13.34 23.02 -3.13
CA THR A 163 -12.09 23.58 -3.66
C THR A 163 -12.29 25.02 -4.15
N SER A 164 -11.26 25.85 -3.98
CA SER A 164 -11.13 27.17 -4.59
C SER A 164 -9.70 27.43 -5.01
N ALA A 165 -9.47 28.39 -5.90
CA ALA A 165 -8.13 28.76 -6.33
C ALA A 165 -7.30 29.30 -5.14
N GLU A 166 -7.95 30.05 -4.24
CA GLU A 166 -7.35 30.56 -3.01
C GLU A 166 -6.98 29.44 -2.05
N GLY A 167 -7.88 28.43 -1.89
CA GLY A 167 -7.62 27.25 -1.04
C GLY A 167 -6.46 26.42 -1.56
N ILE A 168 -6.36 26.20 -2.88
CA ILE A 168 -5.22 25.52 -3.48
C ILE A 168 -3.92 26.30 -3.29
N ALA A 169 -3.96 27.64 -3.45
CA ALA A 169 -2.79 28.48 -3.24
C ALA A 169 -2.34 28.45 -1.77
N GLU A 170 -3.28 28.46 -0.83
CA GLU A 170 -2.98 28.35 0.60
C GLU A 170 -2.39 26.98 0.96
N ALA A 171 -2.97 25.88 0.46
CA ALA A 171 -2.41 24.55 0.65
C ALA A 171 -0.95 24.46 0.15
N LYS A 172 -0.64 25.07 -1.00
CA LYS A 172 0.74 25.14 -1.53
C LYS A 172 1.68 25.92 -0.63
N LYS A 173 1.22 27.05 -0.05
CA LYS A 173 2.02 27.83 0.90
C LYS A 173 2.32 27.00 2.16
N ILE A 174 1.32 26.35 2.73
CA ILE A 174 1.50 25.47 3.89
C ILE A 174 2.46 24.33 3.55
N ALA A 175 2.25 23.65 2.41
CA ALA A 175 3.13 22.57 1.96
C ALA A 175 4.60 23.00 1.87
N ALA A 176 4.87 24.25 1.49
CA ALA A 176 6.24 24.79 1.43
C ALA A 176 6.89 24.97 2.81
N THR A 177 6.11 25.06 3.89
CA THR A 177 6.62 25.16 5.28
C THR A 177 6.86 23.81 5.94
N ILE A 178 6.43 22.71 5.32
CA ILE A 178 6.56 21.38 5.90
C ILE A 178 7.98 20.88 5.72
N GLU A 179 8.61 20.54 6.83
CA GLU A 179 9.99 20.06 6.89
C GLU A 179 10.08 18.55 6.99
N TYR A 180 11.26 18.03 6.74
CA TYR A 180 11.58 16.59 6.74
C TYR A 180 11.28 15.91 8.07
N GLU A 181 11.48 16.62 9.20
CA GLU A 181 11.26 16.12 10.56
C GLU A 181 9.81 16.20 11.01
N HIS A 182 8.94 16.93 10.29
CA HIS A 182 7.54 17.04 10.68
C HIS A 182 6.81 15.70 10.61
N LEU A 183 5.87 15.49 11.52
CA LEU A 183 5.07 14.26 11.56
C LEU A 183 4.20 14.15 10.31
N ALA A 184 4.14 12.95 9.75
CA ALA A 184 3.24 12.59 8.66
C ALA A 184 2.04 11.78 9.17
N THR A 185 2.21 11.01 10.24
CA THR A 185 1.19 10.06 10.69
C THR A 185 1.38 9.62 12.13
N ILE A 186 0.28 9.17 12.75
CA ILE A 186 0.30 8.44 14.03
C ILE A 186 -0.37 7.10 13.79
N ILE A 187 0.37 5.99 13.99
CA ILE A 187 -0.12 4.63 13.79
C ILE A 187 -0.29 3.96 15.16
N TYR A 188 -1.51 3.57 15.48
CA TYR A 188 -1.79 2.88 16.74
C TYR A 188 -1.49 1.38 16.62
N THR A 189 -0.70 0.88 17.59
CA THR A 189 -0.35 -0.53 17.70
C THR A 189 -0.88 -1.09 19.03
N SER A 190 -1.25 -2.38 19.06
CA SER A 190 -1.59 -3.06 20.30
C SER A 190 -0.36 -3.08 21.21
N GLY A 191 -0.38 -2.28 22.27
CA GLY A 191 0.69 -2.29 23.27
C GLY A 191 0.75 -3.60 24.03
N THR A 192 1.93 -3.99 24.51
CA THR A 192 2.12 -5.15 25.40
C THR A 192 1.31 -5.03 26.70
N THR A 193 0.85 -3.85 27.05
CA THR A 193 0.04 -3.53 28.24
C THR A 193 -1.47 -3.54 27.98
N GLY A 194 -1.92 -3.90 26.77
CA GLY A 194 -3.33 -3.95 26.39
C GLY A 194 -3.93 -2.60 25.92
N THR A 195 -3.30 -1.46 26.24
CA THR A 195 -3.74 -0.14 25.73
C THR A 195 -3.00 0.18 24.42
N PRO A 196 -3.69 0.57 23.35
CA PRO A 196 -3.03 0.97 22.10
C PRO A 196 -2.08 2.15 22.32
N LYS A 197 -0.96 2.14 21.60
CA LYS A 197 0.04 3.23 21.62
C LYS A 197 0.17 3.86 20.25
N GLY A 198 0.09 5.19 20.18
CA GLY A 198 0.26 5.96 18.96
C GLY A 198 1.73 6.15 18.60
N VAL A 199 2.21 5.42 17.60
CA VAL A 199 3.57 5.55 17.07
C VAL A 199 3.60 6.75 16.11
N MET A 200 4.33 7.78 16.47
CA MET A 200 4.50 9.01 15.69
C MET A 200 5.62 8.85 14.67
N LEU A 201 5.31 9.00 13.39
CA LEU A 201 6.28 8.88 12.30
C LEU A 201 6.33 10.17 11.48
N SER A 202 7.54 10.71 11.31
CA SER A 202 7.82 11.87 10.47
C SER A 202 7.97 11.47 9.00
N HIS A 203 7.99 12.50 8.11
CA HIS A 203 8.37 12.29 6.71
C HIS A 203 9.74 11.61 6.62
N LYS A 204 10.71 12.00 7.47
CA LYS A 204 12.05 11.41 7.53
C LYS A 204 12.02 9.93 7.83
N ASN A 205 11.25 9.50 8.84
CA ASN A 205 11.21 8.10 9.23
C ASN A 205 10.80 7.17 8.08
N ILE A 206 9.85 7.61 7.27
CA ILE A 206 9.34 6.82 6.15
C ILE A 206 10.22 7.00 4.91
N LEU A 207 10.53 8.23 4.53
CA LEU A 207 11.27 8.54 3.30
C LEU A 207 12.71 8.02 3.34
N SER A 208 13.37 8.00 4.50
CA SER A 208 14.72 7.40 4.62
C SER A 208 14.71 5.90 4.26
N ASN A 209 13.66 5.16 4.63
CA ASN A 209 13.48 3.78 4.23
C ASN A 209 13.20 3.64 2.73
N VAL A 210 12.39 4.53 2.16
CA VAL A 210 12.14 4.56 0.71
C VAL A 210 13.44 4.75 -0.06
N ILE A 211 14.24 5.76 0.33
CA ILE A 211 15.54 6.06 -0.31
C ILE A 211 16.50 4.87 -0.18
N ALA A 212 16.61 4.29 1.03
CA ALA A 212 17.50 3.14 1.27
C ALA A 212 17.08 1.88 0.50
N SER A 213 15.77 1.68 0.27
CA SER A 213 15.23 0.52 -0.45
C SER A 213 15.25 0.69 -1.97
N SER A 214 15.26 1.90 -2.48
CA SER A 214 15.20 2.17 -3.93
C SER A 214 16.30 1.50 -4.76
N PRO A 215 17.57 1.37 -4.30
CA PRO A 215 18.60 0.64 -5.05
C PRO A 215 18.30 -0.85 -5.25
N CYS A 216 17.46 -1.45 -4.40
CA CYS A 216 17.02 -2.85 -4.53
C CYS A 216 15.83 -2.99 -5.49
N PHE A 217 15.30 -1.89 -6.00
CA PHE A 217 14.11 -1.90 -6.85
C PHE A 217 14.45 -2.51 -8.22
N PRO A 218 13.61 -3.41 -8.78
CA PRO A 218 13.92 -4.05 -10.04
C PRO A 218 13.91 -3.02 -11.19
N PRO A 219 14.89 -3.09 -12.11
CA PRO A 219 14.96 -2.17 -13.24
C PRO A 219 13.82 -2.40 -14.23
N GLY A 220 13.37 -1.33 -14.87
CA GLY A 220 12.43 -1.39 -15.98
C GLY A 220 11.48 -0.20 -16.03
N ASP A 221 10.85 -0.08 -17.19
CA ASP A 221 9.85 0.94 -17.47
C ASP A 221 8.43 0.38 -17.32
N ASN A 222 7.48 1.28 -17.00
CA ASN A 222 6.05 0.97 -16.90
C ASN A 222 5.76 -0.22 -15.97
N LEU A 223 6.47 -0.22 -14.84
CA LEU A 223 6.29 -1.26 -13.82
C LEU A 223 4.92 -1.13 -13.16
N ARG A 224 4.34 -2.27 -12.83
CA ARG A 224 3.08 -2.37 -12.09
C ARG A 224 3.28 -3.19 -10.83
N SER A 225 2.62 -2.77 -9.78
CA SER A 225 2.50 -3.52 -8.53
C SER A 225 1.04 -3.86 -8.25
N LEU A 226 0.80 -4.93 -7.50
CA LEU A 226 -0.49 -5.25 -6.91
C LEU A 226 -0.38 -5.08 -5.39
N SER A 227 -1.18 -4.18 -4.82
CA SER A 227 -1.23 -3.91 -3.39
C SER A 227 -2.45 -4.59 -2.76
N PHE A 228 -2.24 -5.35 -1.70
CA PHE A 228 -3.30 -6.06 -0.97
C PHE A 228 -3.03 -6.18 0.54
N LEU A 229 -1.83 -5.87 1.02
CA LEU A 229 -1.57 -5.74 2.45
C LEU A 229 -2.19 -4.42 2.96
N PRO A 230 -2.64 -4.35 4.20
CA PRO A 230 -3.33 -3.16 4.71
C PRO A 230 -2.45 -1.90 4.67
N LEU A 231 -2.90 -0.83 4.01
CA LEU A 231 -2.25 0.50 4.01
C LEU A 231 -2.20 1.14 5.42
N ASN A 232 -3.03 0.66 6.31
CA ASN A 232 -3.04 1.04 7.73
C ASN A 232 -1.79 0.56 8.47
N HIS A 233 -1.07 -0.43 7.90
CA HIS A 233 0.21 -0.92 8.43
C HIS A 233 1.37 -0.19 7.75
N ILE A 234 2.37 0.22 8.53
CA ILE A 234 3.50 1.01 8.03
C ILE A 234 4.28 0.31 6.91
N PHE A 235 4.37 -1.03 6.92
CA PHE A 235 5.09 -1.77 5.88
C PHE A 235 4.50 -1.52 4.49
N GLU A 236 3.21 -1.76 4.27
CA GLU A 236 2.57 -1.54 2.97
C GLU A 236 2.53 -0.05 2.60
N ARG A 237 2.34 0.83 3.59
CA ARG A 237 2.35 2.27 3.37
C ARG A 237 3.72 2.76 2.91
N MET A 238 4.81 2.33 3.55
CA MET A 238 6.18 2.66 3.13
C MET A 238 6.45 2.14 1.71
N VAL A 239 6.05 0.91 1.42
CA VAL A 239 6.21 0.31 0.09
C VAL A 239 5.37 1.05 -0.97
N THR A 240 4.19 1.55 -0.61
CA THR A 240 3.39 2.43 -1.50
C THR A 240 4.20 3.65 -1.92
N TYR A 241 4.86 4.34 -0.99
CA TYR A 241 5.75 5.44 -1.34
C TYR A 241 6.96 4.97 -2.16
N LEU A 242 7.53 3.82 -1.84
CA LEU A 242 8.62 3.24 -2.62
C LEU A 242 8.20 3.02 -4.10
N TYR A 243 6.99 2.51 -4.34
CA TYR A 243 6.44 2.36 -5.68
C TYR A 243 6.28 3.72 -6.37
N LEU A 244 5.69 4.71 -5.69
CA LEU A 244 5.47 6.03 -6.25
C LEU A 244 6.78 6.74 -6.60
N PHE A 245 7.75 6.76 -5.70
CA PHE A 245 9.07 7.37 -5.98
C PHE A 245 9.86 6.65 -7.08
N ASN A 246 9.57 5.36 -7.35
CA ASN A 246 10.16 4.61 -8.47
C ASN A 246 9.22 4.53 -9.69
N GLN A 247 8.29 5.45 -9.86
CA GLN A 247 7.37 5.58 -11.00
C GLN A 247 6.70 4.25 -11.38
N THR A 248 6.18 3.55 -10.38
CA THR A 248 5.50 2.27 -10.54
C THR A 248 4.01 2.44 -10.31
N SER A 249 3.19 1.97 -11.24
CA SER A 249 1.73 1.98 -11.11
C SER A 249 1.27 1.01 -10.01
N ILE A 250 0.34 1.45 -9.17
CA ILE A 250 -0.19 0.65 -8.06
C ILE A 250 -1.64 0.28 -8.32
N TYR A 251 -1.90 -1.02 -8.36
CA TYR A 251 -3.23 -1.60 -8.49
C TYR A 251 -3.65 -2.19 -7.14
N TYR A 252 -4.81 -1.77 -6.61
CA TYR A 252 -5.33 -2.25 -5.34
C TYR A 252 -6.26 -3.42 -5.56
N ALA A 253 -5.94 -4.56 -4.96
CA ALA A 253 -6.81 -5.74 -5.02
C ALA A 253 -8.13 -5.49 -4.27
N GLU A 254 -9.22 -6.04 -4.77
CA GLU A 254 -10.56 -5.88 -4.18
C GLU A 254 -10.67 -6.56 -2.81
N SER A 255 -10.06 -7.76 -2.69
CA SER A 255 -10.05 -8.56 -1.46
C SER A 255 -8.90 -9.58 -1.51
N LEU A 256 -8.64 -10.24 -0.39
CA LEU A 256 -7.67 -11.34 -0.34
C LEU A 256 -8.09 -12.55 -1.18
N ASP A 257 -9.39 -12.76 -1.38
CA ASP A 257 -9.91 -13.89 -2.15
C ASP A 257 -9.72 -13.69 -3.65
N THR A 258 -9.74 -12.44 -4.12
CA THR A 258 -9.60 -12.08 -5.54
C THR A 258 -8.16 -11.89 -6.00
N ILE A 259 -7.16 -11.99 -5.10
CA ILE A 259 -5.74 -11.77 -5.44
C ILE A 259 -5.32 -12.57 -6.67
N GLY A 260 -5.71 -13.86 -6.75
CA GLY A 260 -5.30 -14.73 -7.84
C GLY A 260 -5.79 -14.27 -9.22
N ASP A 261 -6.99 -13.73 -9.29
CA ASP A 261 -7.57 -13.21 -10.53
C ASP A 261 -7.01 -11.80 -10.83
N ASN A 262 -6.87 -10.95 -9.82
CA ASN A 262 -6.25 -9.65 -9.97
C ASN A 262 -4.78 -9.76 -10.46
N LEU A 263 -4.01 -10.77 -9.99
CA LEU A 263 -2.65 -11.04 -10.51
C LEU A 263 -2.65 -11.34 -12.01
N LYS A 264 -3.63 -12.11 -12.50
CA LYS A 264 -3.74 -12.43 -13.94
C LYS A 264 -4.16 -11.24 -14.78
N GLU A 265 -5.04 -10.37 -14.26
CA GLU A 265 -5.53 -9.18 -14.93
C GLU A 265 -4.44 -8.10 -15.00
N VAL A 266 -3.83 -7.77 -13.87
CA VAL A 266 -2.84 -6.70 -13.73
C VAL A 266 -1.48 -7.08 -14.30
N LYS A 267 -1.12 -8.38 -14.18
CA LYS A 267 0.20 -8.92 -14.55
C LYS A 267 1.33 -8.10 -13.92
N PRO A 268 1.36 -7.97 -12.59
CA PRO A 268 2.30 -7.09 -11.91
C PRO A 268 3.74 -7.56 -12.08
N ASN A 269 4.67 -6.61 -11.99
CA ASN A 269 6.11 -6.90 -11.98
C ASN A 269 6.60 -7.21 -10.57
N MET A 270 5.88 -6.74 -9.55
CA MET A 270 6.18 -6.97 -8.15
C MET A 270 4.94 -6.81 -7.27
N PHE A 271 5.00 -7.38 -6.10
CA PHE A 271 4.07 -7.10 -5.00
C PHE A 271 4.72 -7.42 -3.66
N THR A 272 4.19 -6.82 -2.61
CA THR A 272 4.56 -7.14 -1.23
C THR A 272 3.62 -8.18 -0.64
N THR A 273 4.16 -9.01 0.23
CA THR A 273 3.41 -10.05 0.92
C THR A 273 3.96 -10.30 2.33
N VAL A 274 3.31 -11.15 3.08
CA VAL A 274 3.81 -11.68 4.35
C VAL A 274 4.08 -13.18 4.21
N PRO A 275 5.00 -13.76 5.01
CA PRO A 275 5.38 -15.17 4.87
C PRO A 275 4.20 -16.12 4.87
N ARG A 276 3.22 -15.91 5.75
CA ARG A 276 2.01 -16.75 5.84
C ARG A 276 1.18 -16.77 4.54
N LEU A 277 1.14 -15.67 3.81
CA LEU A 277 0.40 -15.61 2.54
C LEU A 277 1.20 -16.31 1.43
N LEU A 278 2.52 -16.19 1.45
CA LEU A 278 3.40 -16.94 0.54
C LEU A 278 3.28 -18.47 0.77
N GLU A 279 3.16 -18.92 2.02
CA GLU A 279 2.86 -20.30 2.36
C GLU A 279 1.54 -20.77 1.75
N LYS A 280 0.48 -19.98 1.88
CA LYS A 280 -0.82 -20.29 1.25
C LYS A 280 -0.74 -20.40 -0.28
N VAL A 281 0.05 -19.53 -0.92
CA VAL A 281 0.29 -19.61 -2.38
C VAL A 281 1.01 -20.92 -2.71
N TYR A 282 2.04 -21.26 -1.94
CA TYR A 282 2.76 -22.53 -2.11
C TYR A 282 1.85 -23.74 -1.91
N ASP A 283 1.03 -23.75 -0.85
CA ASP A 283 0.10 -24.85 -0.57
C ASP A 283 -0.92 -25.05 -1.72
N LYS A 284 -1.44 -23.96 -2.28
CA LYS A 284 -2.32 -24.02 -3.47
C LYS A 284 -1.60 -24.61 -4.69
N ILE A 285 -0.33 -24.28 -4.88
CA ILE A 285 0.49 -24.87 -5.96
C ILE A 285 0.67 -26.36 -5.73
N MET A 286 1.00 -26.78 -4.50
CA MET A 286 1.19 -28.18 -4.15
C MET A 286 -0.11 -28.99 -4.27
N GLN A 287 -1.23 -28.42 -3.87
CA GLN A 287 -2.54 -29.04 -4.05
C GLN A 287 -2.82 -29.32 -5.52
N LYS A 288 -2.64 -28.30 -6.39
CA LYS A 288 -2.78 -28.50 -7.85
C LYS A 288 -1.85 -29.59 -8.38
N GLY A 289 -0.63 -29.71 -7.85
CA GLY A 289 0.31 -30.78 -8.20
C GLY A 289 -0.20 -32.15 -7.79
N ASN A 290 -0.83 -32.26 -6.62
CA ASN A 290 -1.45 -33.49 -6.12
C ASN A 290 -2.64 -33.94 -6.96
N ASP A 291 -3.41 -33.01 -7.51
CA ASP A 291 -4.58 -33.30 -8.36
C ASP A 291 -4.19 -33.77 -9.77
N LEU A 292 -2.91 -33.66 -10.16
CA LEU A 292 -2.41 -34.19 -11.42
C LEU A 292 -2.33 -35.72 -11.41
N ALA A 293 -2.48 -36.32 -12.58
CA ALA A 293 -2.36 -37.77 -12.76
C ALA A 293 -1.21 -38.15 -13.72
N GLY A 294 -0.76 -39.38 -13.62
CA GLY A 294 0.18 -40.01 -14.56
C GLY A 294 1.52 -39.26 -14.66
N ILE A 295 1.98 -39.04 -15.89
CA ILE A 295 3.28 -38.43 -16.17
C ILE A 295 3.35 -36.96 -15.75
N LYS A 296 2.22 -36.24 -15.80
CA LYS A 296 2.16 -34.82 -15.37
C LYS A 296 2.48 -34.68 -13.88
N ARG A 297 1.94 -35.56 -13.04
CA ARG A 297 2.23 -35.61 -11.60
C ARG A 297 3.70 -35.94 -11.34
N LYS A 298 4.27 -36.92 -12.04
CA LYS A 298 5.69 -37.27 -11.89
C LYS A 298 6.60 -36.13 -12.27
N LEU A 299 6.32 -35.40 -13.36
CA LEU A 299 7.09 -34.24 -13.80
C LEU A 299 6.97 -33.08 -12.81
N PHE A 300 5.79 -32.84 -12.24
CA PHE A 300 5.59 -31.81 -11.23
C PHE A 300 6.48 -32.04 -10.00
N PHE A 301 6.42 -33.26 -9.41
CA PHE A 301 7.20 -33.58 -8.22
C PHE A 301 8.69 -33.69 -8.49
N TRP A 302 9.10 -34.13 -9.69
CA TRP A 302 10.49 -34.08 -10.13
C TRP A 302 11.00 -32.62 -10.17
N ALA A 303 10.27 -31.70 -10.78
CA ALA A 303 10.63 -30.29 -10.82
C ALA A 303 10.67 -29.67 -9.41
N HIS A 304 9.68 -29.99 -8.57
CA HIS A 304 9.64 -29.55 -7.18
C HIS A 304 10.87 -30.03 -6.40
N SER A 305 11.27 -31.31 -6.53
CA SER A 305 12.47 -31.84 -5.85
C SER A 305 13.78 -31.19 -6.31
N LEU A 306 13.86 -30.71 -7.57
CA LEU A 306 14.96 -29.89 -8.03
C LEU A 306 14.97 -28.52 -7.32
N ALA A 307 13.79 -27.90 -7.21
CA ALA A 307 13.67 -26.60 -6.56
C ALA A 307 14.01 -26.64 -5.06
N GLU A 308 13.69 -27.72 -4.35
CA GLU A 308 14.08 -27.90 -2.95
C GLU A 308 15.61 -28.00 -2.75
N LYS A 309 16.33 -28.50 -3.75
CA LYS A 309 17.79 -28.63 -3.73
C LYS A 309 18.50 -27.37 -4.23
N PHE A 310 17.74 -26.37 -4.71
CA PHE A 310 18.35 -25.14 -5.24
C PHE A 310 19.09 -24.37 -4.15
N GLU A 311 20.32 -23.99 -4.43
CA GLU A 311 21.11 -23.11 -3.57
C GLU A 311 21.36 -21.76 -4.26
N ILE A 312 20.94 -20.68 -3.58
CA ILE A 312 21.08 -19.31 -4.08
C ILE A 312 22.57 -18.97 -4.14
N ASN A 313 23.01 -18.34 -5.24
CA ASN A 313 24.41 -17.91 -5.46
C ASN A 313 25.44 -19.04 -5.53
N LYS A 314 25.03 -20.30 -5.73
CA LYS A 314 25.93 -21.43 -5.88
C LYS A 314 25.81 -22.08 -7.25
N ASN A 315 26.94 -22.36 -7.87
CA ASN A 315 26.95 -23.16 -9.09
C ASN A 315 26.80 -24.67 -8.74
N GLN A 316 25.66 -25.24 -9.11
CA GLN A 316 25.32 -26.64 -8.81
C GLN A 316 25.70 -27.62 -9.94
N GLY A 317 26.45 -27.15 -10.94
CA GLY A 317 26.95 -27.96 -12.06
C GLY A 317 26.02 -27.97 -13.27
N LEU A 318 26.60 -28.32 -14.44
CA LEU A 318 25.90 -28.24 -15.75
C LEU A 318 24.68 -29.13 -15.80
N TRP A 319 24.74 -30.35 -15.26
CA TRP A 319 23.64 -31.29 -15.30
C TRP A 319 22.43 -30.82 -14.49
N TYR A 320 22.65 -30.28 -13.30
CA TYR A 320 21.59 -29.71 -12.49
C TYR A 320 20.95 -28.49 -13.19
N ASN A 321 21.76 -27.60 -13.74
CA ASN A 321 21.29 -26.40 -14.44
C ASN A 321 20.45 -26.76 -15.69
N LEU A 322 20.84 -27.81 -16.43
CA LEU A 322 20.05 -28.33 -17.56
C LEU A 322 18.68 -28.83 -17.10
N GLN A 323 18.63 -29.67 -16.05
CA GLN A 323 17.38 -30.17 -15.50
C GLN A 323 16.49 -29.04 -15.00
N LEU A 324 17.06 -28.06 -14.28
CA LEU A 324 16.34 -26.90 -13.78
C LEU A 324 15.78 -26.04 -14.93
N SER A 325 16.51 -25.92 -16.04
CA SER A 325 16.05 -25.22 -17.24
C SER A 325 14.83 -25.91 -17.86
N ILE A 326 14.86 -27.23 -17.96
CA ILE A 326 13.72 -28.03 -18.42
C ILE A 326 12.52 -27.89 -17.48
N ALA A 327 12.74 -27.99 -16.17
CA ALA A 327 11.70 -27.79 -15.16
C ALA A 327 11.08 -26.38 -15.24
N ASN A 328 11.92 -25.35 -15.46
CA ASN A 328 11.47 -23.96 -15.66
C ASN A 328 10.59 -23.79 -16.90
N LYS A 329 10.87 -24.51 -17.99
CA LYS A 329 10.08 -24.45 -19.22
C LYS A 329 8.76 -25.20 -19.10
N LEU A 330 8.77 -26.40 -18.51
CA LEU A 330 7.61 -27.31 -18.53
C LEU A 330 6.66 -27.10 -17.34
N ILE A 331 7.19 -26.79 -16.16
CA ILE A 331 6.42 -26.78 -14.90
C ILE A 331 6.36 -25.36 -14.32
N PHE A 332 7.50 -24.73 -14.05
CA PHE A 332 7.52 -23.45 -13.34
C PHE A 332 6.99 -22.28 -14.19
N SER A 333 6.95 -22.40 -15.52
CA SER A 333 6.22 -21.45 -16.38
C SER A 333 4.75 -21.34 -15.95
N LYS A 334 4.11 -22.45 -15.57
CA LYS A 334 2.72 -22.46 -15.10
C LYS A 334 2.54 -21.77 -13.75
N TRP A 335 3.54 -21.85 -12.87
CA TRP A 335 3.53 -21.11 -11.60
C TRP A 335 3.61 -19.60 -11.87
N ARG A 336 4.54 -19.19 -12.75
CA ARG A 336 4.65 -17.77 -13.15
C ARG A 336 3.39 -17.26 -13.84
N GLU A 337 2.79 -18.04 -14.76
CA GLU A 337 1.52 -17.68 -15.40
C GLU A 337 0.41 -17.48 -14.35
N GLY A 338 0.33 -18.33 -13.32
CA GLY A 338 -0.62 -18.20 -12.22
C GLY A 338 -0.43 -16.93 -11.37
N LEU A 339 0.78 -16.35 -11.39
CA LEU A 339 1.13 -15.11 -10.72
C LEU A 339 1.17 -13.89 -11.69
N GLY A 340 0.55 -14.01 -12.86
CA GLY A 340 0.46 -12.94 -13.85
C GLY A 340 1.51 -12.96 -14.95
N GLY A 341 2.56 -13.77 -14.84
CA GLY A 341 3.57 -14.00 -15.88
C GLY A 341 4.70 -12.97 -15.98
N ASN A 342 4.56 -11.80 -15.36
CA ASN A 342 5.50 -10.68 -15.49
C ASN A 342 6.32 -10.40 -14.21
N LEU A 343 6.20 -11.22 -13.17
CA LEU A 343 6.88 -11.00 -11.91
C LEU A 343 8.40 -10.97 -12.07
N LYS A 344 9.00 -9.93 -11.54
CA LYS A 344 10.45 -9.75 -11.37
C LYS A 344 10.89 -10.15 -9.97
N CYS A 345 10.09 -9.80 -8.94
CA CYS A 345 10.32 -10.21 -7.56
C CYS A 345 9.03 -10.16 -6.73
N ILE A 346 9.06 -10.86 -5.61
CA ILE A 346 8.09 -10.71 -4.51
C ILE A 346 8.88 -10.23 -3.31
N VAL A 347 8.39 -9.20 -2.61
CA VAL A 347 8.99 -8.74 -1.36
C VAL A 347 8.16 -9.28 -0.21
N THR A 348 8.77 -10.01 0.71
CA THR A 348 8.12 -10.50 1.93
C THR A 348 8.69 -9.78 3.15
N GLY A 349 7.84 -9.44 4.10
CA GLY A 349 8.26 -8.72 5.30
C GLY A 349 7.31 -8.93 6.48
N GLY A 350 7.58 -8.26 7.59
CA GLY A 350 6.81 -8.35 8.82
C GLY A 350 7.06 -9.59 9.68
N ALA A 351 7.71 -10.63 9.15
CA ALA A 351 8.19 -11.82 9.85
C ALA A 351 9.23 -12.55 9.00
N ALA A 352 10.05 -13.41 9.61
CA ALA A 352 11.03 -14.24 8.89
C ALA A 352 10.33 -15.21 7.91
N CYS A 353 10.83 -15.27 6.68
CA CYS A 353 10.33 -16.21 5.69
C CYS A 353 11.05 -17.56 5.78
N GLN A 354 10.33 -18.64 5.53
CA GLN A 354 10.95 -19.98 5.48
C GLN A 354 11.96 -20.05 4.34
N VAL A 355 13.22 -20.33 4.65
CA VAL A 355 14.32 -20.46 3.67
C VAL A 355 13.96 -21.43 2.54
N ARG A 356 13.23 -22.50 2.85
CA ARG A 356 12.74 -23.48 1.86
C ARG A 356 11.88 -22.81 0.78
N LEU A 357 10.97 -21.91 1.17
CA LEU A 357 10.09 -21.21 0.21
C LEU A 357 10.91 -20.25 -0.67
N ILE A 358 11.83 -19.51 -0.06
CA ILE A 358 12.73 -18.61 -0.80
C ILE A 358 13.49 -19.40 -1.88
N ARG A 359 14.05 -20.57 -1.53
CA ARG A 359 14.76 -21.45 -2.49
C ARG A 359 13.84 -21.90 -3.62
N ILE A 360 12.68 -22.47 -3.28
CA ILE A 360 11.74 -23.05 -4.25
C ILE A 360 11.25 -21.99 -5.24
N PHE A 361 10.82 -20.84 -4.76
CA PHE A 361 10.34 -19.76 -5.63
C PHE A 361 11.47 -19.16 -6.47
N THR A 362 12.67 -18.98 -5.90
CA THR A 362 13.83 -18.47 -6.64
C THR A 362 14.26 -19.46 -7.74
N ALA A 363 14.26 -20.77 -7.47
CA ALA A 363 14.50 -21.81 -8.49
C ALA A 363 13.49 -21.74 -9.65
N ALA A 364 12.24 -21.39 -9.34
CA ALA A 364 11.18 -21.19 -10.32
C ALA A 364 11.27 -19.84 -11.07
N ARG A 365 12.34 -19.07 -10.87
CA ARG A 365 12.53 -17.70 -11.38
C ARG A 365 11.46 -16.72 -10.89
N ILE A 366 11.08 -16.88 -9.64
CA ILE A 366 10.23 -15.97 -8.89
C ILE A 366 11.05 -15.54 -7.65
N PRO A 367 11.97 -14.58 -7.78
CA PRO A 367 12.85 -14.19 -6.68
C PRO A 367 12.04 -13.66 -5.50
N ILE A 368 12.35 -14.15 -4.31
CA ILE A 368 11.79 -13.64 -3.06
C ILE A 368 12.87 -12.79 -2.38
N MET A 369 12.51 -11.57 -2.05
CA MET A 369 13.33 -10.62 -1.29
C MET A 369 12.71 -10.45 0.09
N GLU A 370 13.53 -10.45 1.14
CA GLU A 370 13.06 -10.17 2.49
C GLU A 370 13.28 -8.69 2.82
N GLY A 371 12.20 -8.00 3.20
CA GLY A 371 12.23 -6.65 3.74
C GLY A 371 12.29 -6.72 5.28
N TYR A 372 13.34 -6.15 5.84
CA TYR A 372 13.56 -6.05 7.28
C TYR A 372 13.51 -4.61 7.75
#